data_d403ee5f9f274a7cdfb2ee90518f9cbf
#
_entry.id   d403ee5f9f274a7cdfb2ee90518f9cbf
#
_cell.length_a   1.000
_cell.length_b   1.000
_cell.length_c   1.000
_cell.angle_alpha   90.00
_cell.angle_beta   90.00
_cell.angle_gamma   90.00
#
_symmetry.space_group_name_H-M   'P 1'
#
loop_
_entity.id
_entity.type
_entity.pdbx_description
1 polymer ?
#
loop_
_entity_poly.entity_id
_entity_poly.type
_entity_poly.pdbx_seq_one_letter_code
_entity_poly.pdbx_strand_id
1 'polypeptide(L)'
;VTANQYEAIESYSLDTEEVSIVNDGWMTISDNLADFVDFGIPLDTKEITLSRIFIFDKNYVDNELSFMAYNSAVKVYQDGVLIYSFGDASAMRKGVLIGNYYCNVPLVVYPGEASEITIEFVSSSPVTVGSFMIGNTNAISATRFKASVSTIIFGVSVFGTIFIMLVIAFFCAKSFKLGESFYLLLCFIGTVAVWAISYNPVLGKMIARPEIITLINYESFMIMGIPFFMYLFYSFNKMKAVDIVGVLVLTVNFVVMNVMHFTGTANFANTVLATKLINLACVIMIAIQSVIELAFDRSKVTIPVVIGTFIIIIAVALQFLDMFNQHEQDGNIPYFELGLLLFTMIQVITLVDRIFVLVKEGQKVDSYIQIAKTDPLTGLGNRRALDTYISEIAATEAPTVRVGCIVCDLNDLKKTNDIYGHVVGDNLIKDFANCLKICFENRGVAFRTGGDEFFVMFSDVEVDMSAMMRRLTICIEGTNSTAEYKLSCSSGCHADYVPTNSEAAIWDVIKMADAEMYKQKKVDRQKRMGGGI
;
A
#
# COMPACT_ATOMS: atom_id res chain seq x y z
N VAL A 1 -13.15 61.46 21.41
CA VAL A 1 -12.92 60.14 21.96
C VAL A 1 -12.54 60.34 23.43
N THR A 2 -13.47 60.05 24.34
CA THR A 2 -13.32 60.31 25.77
C THR A 2 -12.39 59.26 26.41
N ALA A 3 -11.59 59.65 27.41
CA ALA A 3 -10.53 58.91 28.09
C ALA A 3 -10.92 57.56 28.74
N ASN A 4 -12.18 57.16 28.70
CA ASN A 4 -12.67 55.89 29.29
C ASN A 4 -12.67 54.71 28.30
N GLN A 5 -12.16 54.82 27.06
CA GLN A 5 -12.10 53.74 26.09
C GLN A 5 -10.73 53.00 26.05
N TYR A 6 -9.79 53.39 26.88
CA TYR A 6 -8.42 52.83 26.91
C TYR A 6 -8.13 51.99 28.15
N GLU A 7 -9.06 51.14 28.59
CA GLU A 7 -8.84 50.28 29.74
C GLU A 7 -7.99 49.02 29.43
N ALA A 8 -7.51 48.83 28.23
CA ALA A 8 -6.70 47.67 27.86
C ALA A 8 -5.27 48.09 27.43
N ILE A 9 -4.61 48.90 28.25
CA ILE A 9 -3.16 49.11 28.10
C ILE A 9 -2.47 48.06 28.95
N GLU A 10 -2.12 46.94 28.32
CA GLU A 10 -1.27 45.94 28.95
C GLU A 10 0.20 46.22 28.58
N SER A 11 1.08 46.33 29.59
CA SER A 11 2.52 46.39 29.38
C SER A 11 3.03 44.97 29.13
N TYR A 12 3.64 44.74 27.99
CA TYR A 12 4.25 43.46 27.65
C TYR A 12 5.74 43.50 27.94
N SER A 13 6.22 42.67 28.86
CA SER A 13 7.63 42.35 29.02
C SER A 13 7.97 41.18 28.13
N LEU A 14 8.61 41.43 26.99
CA LEU A 14 9.09 40.38 26.11
C LEU A 14 10.52 40.01 26.50
N ASP A 15 10.71 38.86 27.13
CA ASP A 15 12.03 38.26 27.24
C ASP A 15 12.48 37.72 25.88
N THR A 16 13.78 37.70 25.58
CA THR A 16 14.34 37.37 24.25
C THR A 16 14.00 35.98 23.74
N GLU A 17 13.41 35.11 24.56
CA GLU A 17 13.02 33.73 24.24
C GLU A 17 11.50 33.47 24.33
N GLU A 18 10.69 34.42 24.77
CA GLU A 18 9.24 34.22 24.94
C GLU A 18 8.42 34.83 23.82
N VAL A 19 7.38 34.10 23.41
CA VAL A 19 6.32 34.55 22.50
C VAL A 19 5.07 34.84 23.30
N SER A 20 4.52 36.03 23.19
CA SER A 20 3.25 36.42 23.80
C SER A 20 2.10 36.25 22.80
N ILE A 21 1.04 35.52 23.20
CA ILE A 21 -0.21 35.48 22.45
C ILE A 21 -1.04 36.72 22.85
N VAL A 22 -1.39 37.52 21.86
CA VAL A 22 -2.04 38.82 22.08
C VAL A 22 -3.41 38.90 21.36
N ASN A 23 -4.26 37.92 21.65
CA ASN A 23 -5.58 37.82 21.04
C ASN A 23 -6.60 38.83 21.63
N ASP A 24 -6.43 39.23 22.90
CA ASP A 24 -7.36 40.13 23.57
C ASP A 24 -7.12 41.60 23.21
N GLY A 25 -8.13 42.46 23.36
CA GLY A 25 -8.01 43.89 23.22
C GLY A 25 -7.98 44.45 21.79
N TRP A 26 -8.19 43.63 20.75
CA TRP A 26 -8.40 44.09 19.39
C TRP A 26 -9.83 44.61 19.22
N MET A 27 -9.99 45.74 18.59
CA MET A 27 -11.26 46.39 18.36
C MET A 27 -11.51 46.57 16.87
N THR A 28 -12.76 46.40 16.43
CA THR A 28 -13.16 46.68 15.06
C THR A 28 -13.43 48.16 14.91
N ILE A 29 -12.94 48.76 13.83
CA ILE A 29 -13.26 50.12 13.42
C ILE A 29 -14.38 50.01 12.38
N SER A 30 -15.62 49.74 12.81
CA SER A 30 -16.80 49.88 11.97
C SER A 30 -17.79 50.82 12.63
N ASP A 31 -18.23 51.83 11.91
CA ASP A 31 -19.31 52.76 12.23
C ASP A 31 -19.80 52.85 13.70
N ASN A 32 -18.95 53.33 14.60
CA ASN A 32 -19.25 53.71 16.00
C ASN A 32 -19.40 52.66 17.10
N LEU A 33 -19.14 51.38 16.89
CA LEU A 33 -19.10 50.39 17.97
C LEU A 33 -17.83 49.55 17.89
N ALA A 34 -17.01 49.55 18.95
CA ALA A 34 -15.88 48.65 19.12
C ALA A 34 -16.42 47.30 19.63
N ASP A 35 -16.59 46.35 18.75
CA ASP A 35 -16.90 44.97 19.09
C ASP A 35 -15.61 44.18 19.22
N PHE A 36 -15.50 43.30 20.27
CA PHE A 36 -14.38 42.39 20.37
C PHE A 36 -14.45 41.34 19.26
N VAL A 37 -13.30 40.97 18.73
CA VAL A 37 -13.18 39.99 17.64
C VAL A 37 -12.91 38.60 18.22
N ASP A 38 -13.75 37.63 17.88
CA ASP A 38 -13.50 36.23 18.15
C ASP A 38 -12.56 35.65 17.10
N PHE A 39 -11.40 35.14 17.53
CA PHE A 39 -10.37 34.58 16.66
C PHE A 39 -10.72 33.16 16.25
N GLY A 40 -10.36 32.80 15.00
CA GLY A 40 -10.62 31.48 14.45
C GLY A 40 -12.04 31.24 13.94
N ILE A 41 -12.96 32.20 14.13
CA ILE A 41 -14.34 32.14 13.66
C ILE A 41 -14.50 33.05 12.44
N PRO A 42 -15.16 32.60 11.35
CA PRO A 42 -15.48 33.47 10.21
C PRO A 42 -16.41 34.60 10.66
N LEU A 43 -16.02 35.81 10.37
CA LEU A 43 -16.82 37.01 10.65
C LEU A 43 -17.87 37.19 9.55
N ASP A 44 -18.98 37.85 9.85
CA ASP A 44 -20.05 38.11 8.85
C ASP A 44 -19.67 39.19 7.81
N THR A 45 -18.39 39.55 7.71
CA THR A 45 -17.88 40.59 6.83
C THR A 45 -16.73 40.09 5.96
N LYS A 46 -16.59 40.63 4.76
CA LYS A 46 -15.49 40.37 3.83
C LYS A 46 -14.35 41.37 3.96
N GLU A 47 -14.57 42.47 4.64
CA GLU A 47 -13.58 43.51 4.91
C GLU A 47 -13.68 43.91 6.37
N ILE A 48 -12.54 43.94 7.08
CA ILE A 48 -12.49 44.36 8.47
C ILE A 48 -11.19 45.11 8.72
N THR A 49 -11.28 46.14 9.57
CA THR A 49 -10.13 46.85 10.11
C THR A 49 -10.08 46.64 11.61
N LEU A 50 -8.96 46.08 12.09
CA LEU A 50 -8.68 45.87 13.49
C LEU A 50 -7.66 46.88 13.97
N SER A 51 -7.85 47.45 15.18
CA SER A 51 -6.87 48.33 15.81
C SER A 51 -6.61 47.91 17.26
N ARG A 52 -5.36 48.05 17.68
CA ARG A 52 -4.96 47.85 19.06
C ARG A 52 -3.77 48.74 19.40
N ILE A 53 -3.72 49.24 20.65
CA ILE A 53 -2.60 50.00 21.18
C ILE A 53 -1.73 49.09 22.03
N PHE A 54 -0.43 49.13 21.82
CA PHE A 54 0.57 48.40 22.59
C PHE A 54 1.52 49.36 23.28
N ILE A 55 1.95 49.02 24.51
CA ILE A 55 3.02 49.68 25.23
C ILE A 55 4.08 48.60 25.53
N PHE A 56 5.32 48.82 25.15
CA PHE A 56 6.41 47.89 25.35
C PHE A 56 7.37 48.41 26.43
N ASP A 57 7.72 47.57 27.41
CA ASP A 57 8.57 47.98 28.55
C ASP A 57 10.05 48.10 28.17
N LYS A 58 10.50 47.39 27.13
CA LYS A 58 11.89 47.36 26.70
C LYS A 58 12.00 47.45 25.17
N ASN A 59 13.15 47.94 24.72
CA ASN A 59 13.50 47.92 23.31
C ASN A 59 14.13 46.55 22.95
N TYR A 60 13.47 45.82 22.09
CA TYR A 60 13.93 44.52 21.59
C TYR A 60 14.34 44.66 20.14
N VAL A 61 15.47 44.01 19.79
CA VAL A 61 15.91 43.89 18.41
C VAL A 61 15.10 42.78 17.74
N ASP A 62 14.62 43.03 16.52
CA ASP A 62 13.88 42.08 15.69
C ASP A 62 12.51 41.63 16.25
N ASN A 63 11.73 42.55 16.80
CA ASN A 63 10.33 42.26 17.17
C ASN A 63 9.44 42.16 15.94
N GLU A 64 8.61 41.14 15.93
CA GLU A 64 7.56 41.02 14.91
C GLU A 64 6.19 40.70 15.53
N LEU A 65 5.15 41.22 14.88
CA LEU A 65 3.78 40.75 15.04
C LEU A 65 3.51 39.69 14.00
N SER A 66 3.07 38.53 14.42
CA SER A 66 2.86 37.40 13.54
C SER A 66 1.48 36.79 13.71
N PHE A 67 0.75 36.62 12.61
CA PHE A 67 -0.60 36.05 12.57
C PHE A 67 -0.86 35.33 11.26
N MET A 68 -1.87 34.46 11.27
CA MET A 68 -2.33 33.76 10.08
C MET A 68 -3.38 34.56 9.32
N ALA A 69 -3.18 34.75 8.03
CA ALA A 69 -4.19 35.29 7.12
C ALA A 69 -4.79 34.16 6.28
N TYR A 70 -6.10 33.97 6.37
CA TYR A 70 -6.85 32.95 5.64
C TYR A 70 -7.43 33.56 4.36
N ASN A 71 -6.78 33.31 3.23
CA ASN A 71 -7.19 33.79 1.91
C ASN A 71 -7.64 35.27 1.90
N SER A 72 -6.85 36.14 2.52
CA SER A 72 -7.16 37.59 2.67
C SER A 72 -5.97 38.43 2.28
N ALA A 73 -6.20 39.51 1.58
CA ALA A 73 -5.22 40.59 1.41
C ALA A 73 -5.09 41.35 2.72
N VAL A 74 -3.88 41.68 3.13
CA VAL A 74 -3.57 42.29 4.44
C VAL A 74 -2.73 43.55 4.23
N LYS A 75 -3.08 44.62 4.96
CA LYS A 75 -2.21 45.77 5.17
C LYS A 75 -2.08 46.04 6.66
N VAL A 76 -0.87 46.35 7.10
CA VAL A 76 -0.63 46.70 8.51
C VAL A 76 0.01 48.08 8.59
N TYR A 77 -0.57 48.88 9.45
CA TYR A 77 -0.08 50.23 9.74
C TYR A 77 0.38 50.27 11.20
N GLN A 78 1.46 50.98 11.44
CA GLN A 78 1.93 51.34 12.77
C GLN A 78 1.93 52.85 12.90
N ASP A 79 1.18 53.38 13.85
CA ASP A 79 1.01 54.82 14.06
C ASP A 79 0.62 55.58 12.77
N GLY A 80 -0.26 54.99 11.97
CA GLY A 80 -0.76 55.49 10.69
C GLY A 80 0.21 55.29 9.51
N VAL A 81 1.40 54.75 9.70
CA VAL A 81 2.39 54.47 8.64
C VAL A 81 2.26 53.02 8.17
N LEU A 82 2.12 52.82 6.85
CA LEU A 82 2.07 51.46 6.26
C LEU A 82 3.42 50.77 6.42
N ILE A 83 3.50 49.68 7.24
CA ILE A 83 4.71 48.92 7.49
C ILE A 83 4.74 47.55 6.81
N TYR A 84 3.56 47.03 6.44
CA TYR A 84 3.45 45.71 5.79
C TYR A 84 2.26 45.68 4.83
N SER A 85 2.44 45.02 3.69
CA SER A 85 1.36 44.77 2.75
C SER A 85 1.59 43.45 2.02
N PHE A 86 0.55 42.62 1.96
CA PHE A 86 0.55 41.37 1.18
C PHE A 86 -0.81 41.16 0.51
N GLY A 87 -0.76 40.72 -0.75
CA GLY A 87 -1.95 40.49 -1.56
C GLY A 87 -2.54 41.78 -2.16
N ASP A 88 -3.39 41.61 -3.17
CA ASP A 88 -4.10 42.69 -3.84
C ASP A 88 -5.59 42.66 -3.46
N ALA A 89 -6.04 43.67 -2.72
CA ALA A 89 -7.42 43.81 -2.30
C ALA A 89 -8.39 43.87 -3.50
N SER A 90 -7.97 44.45 -4.64
CA SER A 90 -8.80 44.53 -5.85
C SER A 90 -8.98 43.13 -6.50
N ALA A 91 -7.94 42.29 -6.47
CA ALA A 91 -8.01 40.91 -6.93
C ALA A 91 -8.88 40.04 -5.99
N MET A 92 -8.78 40.27 -4.68
CA MET A 92 -9.62 39.58 -3.69
C MET A 92 -11.11 39.85 -3.88
N ARG A 93 -11.48 41.12 -4.13
CA ARG A 93 -12.88 41.47 -4.43
C ARG A 93 -13.41 40.80 -5.71
N LYS A 94 -12.51 40.40 -6.63
CA LYS A 94 -12.84 39.64 -7.85
C LYS A 94 -12.83 38.12 -7.63
N GLY A 95 -12.56 37.64 -6.42
CA GLY A 95 -12.58 36.21 -6.08
C GLY A 95 -11.29 35.47 -6.38
N VAL A 96 -10.15 36.15 -6.58
CA VAL A 96 -8.84 35.51 -6.78
C VAL A 96 -8.41 34.83 -5.48
N LEU A 97 -7.87 33.61 -5.59
CA LEU A 97 -7.29 32.86 -4.46
C LEU A 97 -5.86 33.35 -4.20
N ILE A 98 -5.60 33.88 -3.00
CA ILE A 98 -4.25 34.27 -2.55
C ILE A 98 -3.61 33.15 -1.73
N GLY A 99 -4.44 32.37 -1.02
CA GLY A 99 -4.02 31.29 -0.16
C GLY A 99 -3.89 31.70 1.31
N ASN A 100 -3.56 30.70 2.13
CA ASN A 100 -3.34 30.88 3.57
C ASN A 100 -1.84 31.07 3.83
N TYR A 101 -1.50 32.10 4.61
CA TYR A 101 -0.09 32.42 4.85
C TYR A 101 0.10 33.13 6.20
N TYR A 102 1.31 33.05 6.74
CA TYR A 102 1.70 33.82 7.90
C TYR A 102 2.18 35.23 7.51
N CYS A 103 1.54 36.25 8.05
CA CYS A 103 2.04 37.60 8.08
C CYS A 103 3.08 37.71 9.18
N ASN A 104 4.28 38.10 8.86
CA ASN A 104 5.35 38.44 9.79
C ASN A 104 5.68 39.90 9.60
N VAL A 105 5.23 40.72 10.52
CA VAL A 105 5.25 42.17 10.43
C VAL A 105 6.30 42.73 11.38
N PRO A 106 7.41 43.27 10.88
CA PRO A 106 8.41 43.88 11.74
C PRO A 106 7.87 45.12 12.45
N LEU A 107 8.02 45.20 13.77
CA LEU A 107 7.58 46.30 14.58
C LEU A 107 8.74 47.19 15.00
N VAL A 108 8.53 48.51 14.95
CA VAL A 108 9.45 49.49 15.54
C VAL A 108 8.95 49.80 16.95
N VAL A 109 9.74 49.42 17.97
CA VAL A 109 9.33 49.51 19.37
C VAL A 109 10.20 50.53 20.09
N TYR A 110 9.55 51.48 20.78
CA TYR A 110 10.19 52.43 21.70
C TYR A 110 9.69 52.18 23.12
N PRO A 111 10.58 51.92 24.09
CA PRO A 111 10.17 51.61 25.46
C PRO A 111 9.36 52.74 26.10
N GLY A 112 8.23 52.36 26.70
CA GLY A 112 7.33 53.28 27.37
C GLY A 112 6.45 54.14 26.47
N GLU A 113 6.60 54.03 25.15
CA GLU A 113 5.71 54.76 24.21
C GLU A 113 4.53 53.87 23.78
N ALA A 114 3.37 54.47 23.62
CA ALA A 114 2.19 53.79 23.11
C ALA A 114 2.26 53.81 21.56
N SER A 115 2.07 52.65 20.94
CA SER A 115 2.04 52.49 19.49
C SER A 115 0.74 51.84 19.06
N GLU A 116 0.04 52.45 18.12
CA GLU A 116 -1.19 51.92 17.56
C GLU A 116 -0.89 51.05 16.33
N ILE A 117 -1.32 49.79 16.38
CA ILE A 117 -1.23 48.86 15.26
C ILE A 117 -2.64 48.70 14.65
N THR A 118 -2.76 49.03 13.39
CA THR A 118 -4.01 48.89 12.61
C THR A 118 -3.80 47.86 11.50
N ILE A 119 -4.72 46.89 11.36
CA ILE A 119 -4.66 45.83 10.35
C ILE A 119 -5.93 45.84 9.53
N GLU A 120 -5.78 45.98 8.22
CA GLU A 120 -6.87 45.88 7.25
C GLU A 120 -6.85 44.49 6.61
N PHE A 121 -7.98 43.78 6.65
CA PHE A 121 -8.20 42.52 5.94
C PHE A 121 -9.26 42.75 4.85
N VAL A 122 -8.96 42.21 3.66
CA VAL A 122 -9.91 42.17 2.52
C VAL A 122 -9.92 40.73 1.99
N SER A 123 -11.09 40.09 2.00
CA SER A 123 -11.28 38.74 1.52
C SER A 123 -12.44 38.61 0.54
N SER A 124 -12.43 37.54 -0.25
CA SER A 124 -13.55 37.17 -1.12
C SER A 124 -14.65 36.38 -0.40
N SER A 125 -14.32 35.81 0.78
CA SER A 125 -15.21 35.08 1.70
C SER A 125 -15.28 35.80 3.05
N PRO A 126 -16.13 35.36 3.98
CA PRO A 126 -16.09 35.88 5.35
C PRO A 126 -14.67 35.83 5.90
N VAL A 127 -14.18 36.93 6.47
CA VAL A 127 -12.82 37.05 7.02
C VAL A 127 -12.69 36.15 8.22
N THR A 128 -11.66 35.36 8.25
CA THR A 128 -11.23 34.61 9.44
C THR A 128 -9.87 35.16 9.88
N VAL A 129 -9.73 35.51 11.13
CA VAL A 129 -8.50 36.06 11.72
C VAL A 129 -7.89 35.00 12.62
N GLY A 130 -6.64 34.66 12.37
CA GLY A 130 -5.86 33.75 13.22
C GLY A 130 -5.30 34.43 14.45
N SER A 131 -4.78 33.63 15.39
CA SER A 131 -4.15 34.14 16.61
C SER A 131 -2.97 35.05 16.32
N PHE A 132 -2.88 36.14 17.08
CA PHE A 132 -1.77 37.07 17.05
C PHE A 132 -0.68 36.68 18.04
N MET A 133 0.56 36.73 17.60
CA MET A 133 1.75 36.49 18.40
C MET A 133 2.70 37.67 18.27
N ILE A 134 3.24 38.14 19.39
CA ILE A 134 4.32 39.13 19.40
C ILE A 134 5.56 38.51 20.05
N GLY A 135 6.71 38.74 19.46
CA GLY A 135 7.98 38.23 19.99
C GLY A 135 9.14 38.46 19.04
N ASN A 136 10.28 37.91 19.40
CA ASN A 136 11.45 37.87 18.51
C ASN A 136 11.17 36.92 17.34
N THR A 137 11.64 37.27 16.13
CA THR A 137 11.49 36.48 14.89
C THR A 137 11.90 35.01 15.05
N ASN A 138 13.01 34.76 15.78
CA ASN A 138 13.49 33.41 16.02
C ASN A 138 12.57 32.63 16.97
N ALA A 139 12.09 33.26 18.04
CA ALA A 139 11.19 32.65 19.02
C ALA A 139 9.82 32.30 18.37
N ILE A 140 9.24 33.21 17.57
CA ILE A 140 8.02 32.96 16.80
C ILE A 140 8.23 31.80 15.81
N SER A 141 9.35 31.81 15.06
CA SER A 141 9.66 30.76 14.11
C SER A 141 9.85 29.40 14.80
N ALA A 142 10.51 29.35 15.96
CA ALA A 142 10.70 28.15 16.76
C ALA A 142 9.35 27.61 17.31
N THR A 143 8.48 28.49 17.81
CA THR A 143 7.15 28.13 18.32
C THR A 143 6.30 27.50 17.21
N ARG A 144 6.26 28.12 16.03
CA ARG A 144 5.54 27.58 14.87
C ARG A 144 6.11 26.28 14.33
N PHE A 145 7.44 26.19 14.29
CA PHE A 145 8.09 24.94 13.88
C PHE A 145 7.74 23.82 14.86
N LYS A 146 7.81 24.10 16.19
CA LYS A 146 7.42 23.12 17.22
C LYS A 146 5.97 22.67 17.07
N ALA A 147 5.05 23.59 16.80
CA ALA A 147 3.65 23.26 16.52
C ALA A 147 3.48 22.37 15.27
N SER A 148 4.36 22.52 14.27
CA SER A 148 4.27 21.77 13.00
C SER A 148 5.01 20.44 13.01
N VAL A 149 5.78 20.12 14.06
CA VAL A 149 6.59 18.89 14.14
C VAL A 149 5.72 17.63 14.06
N SER A 150 4.53 17.62 14.68
CA SER A 150 3.59 16.49 14.60
C SER A 150 3.21 16.17 13.15
N THR A 151 2.82 17.18 12.39
CA THR A 151 2.43 17.03 10.98
C THR A 151 3.61 16.59 10.09
N ILE A 152 4.82 17.06 10.39
CA ILE A 152 6.01 16.62 9.66
C ILE A 152 6.28 15.14 9.93
N ILE A 153 6.27 14.72 11.21
CA ILE A 153 6.45 13.32 11.61
C ILE A 153 5.36 12.45 11.00
N PHE A 154 4.11 12.90 11.03
CA PHE A 154 2.99 12.25 10.38
C PHE A 154 3.25 12.04 8.89
N GLY A 155 3.61 13.10 8.16
CA GLY A 155 3.88 13.04 6.73
C GLY A 155 4.98 12.02 6.39
N VAL A 156 6.13 12.09 7.08
CA VAL A 156 7.24 11.14 6.90
C VAL A 156 6.81 9.71 7.18
N SER A 157 6.02 9.49 8.25
CA SER A 157 5.54 8.16 8.62
C SER A 157 4.58 7.57 7.58
N VAL A 158 3.64 8.37 7.07
CA VAL A 158 2.66 7.92 6.07
C VAL A 158 3.33 7.66 4.73
N PHE A 159 4.18 8.56 4.23
CA PHE A 159 4.91 8.32 2.98
C PHE A 159 5.89 7.16 3.08
N GLY A 160 6.57 6.99 4.23
CA GLY A 160 7.38 5.82 4.51
C GLY A 160 6.57 4.52 4.46
N THR A 161 5.37 4.53 5.03
CA THR A 161 4.44 3.38 4.98
C THR A 161 3.99 3.07 3.55
N ILE A 162 3.60 4.08 2.77
CA ILE A 162 3.25 3.92 1.34
C ILE A 162 4.43 3.32 0.56
N PHE A 163 5.64 3.83 0.78
CA PHE A 163 6.84 3.32 0.13
C PHE A 163 7.09 1.85 0.47
N ILE A 164 6.98 1.47 1.74
CA ILE A 164 7.12 0.06 2.18
C ILE A 164 6.06 -0.81 1.51
N MET A 165 4.80 -0.38 1.47
CA MET A 165 3.72 -1.10 0.82
C MET A 165 3.97 -1.29 -0.68
N LEU A 166 4.50 -0.27 -1.37
CA LEU A 166 4.87 -0.36 -2.79
C LEU A 166 6.03 -1.33 -3.03
N VAL A 167 7.04 -1.33 -2.14
CA VAL A 167 8.15 -2.29 -2.21
C VAL A 167 7.64 -3.72 -2.03
N ILE A 168 6.79 -3.96 -1.03
CA ILE A 168 6.15 -5.27 -0.82
C ILE A 168 5.35 -5.66 -2.07
N ALA A 169 4.55 -4.75 -2.62
CA ALA A 169 3.78 -4.99 -3.84
C ALA A 169 4.67 -5.39 -5.02
N PHE A 170 5.79 -4.70 -5.21
CA PHE A 170 6.74 -4.98 -6.30
C PHE A 170 7.32 -6.41 -6.20
N PHE A 171 7.76 -6.82 -5.01
CA PHE A 171 8.29 -8.18 -4.81
C PHE A 171 7.21 -9.27 -4.91
N CYS A 172 5.99 -8.97 -4.48
CA CYS A 172 4.87 -9.91 -4.53
C CYS A 172 4.22 -9.99 -5.92
N ALA A 173 4.37 -8.99 -6.78
CA ALA A 173 3.68 -8.90 -8.07
C ALA A 173 3.96 -10.08 -9.02
N LYS A 174 5.15 -10.70 -8.93
CA LYS A 174 5.49 -11.89 -9.73
C LYS A 174 4.80 -13.16 -9.25
N SER A 175 4.51 -13.26 -7.96
CA SER A 175 3.99 -14.48 -7.33
C SER A 175 2.50 -14.39 -7.02
N PHE A 176 1.98 -13.17 -6.78
CA PHE A 176 0.60 -12.96 -6.34
C PHE A 176 0.02 -11.72 -7.02
N LYS A 177 -1.18 -11.84 -7.59
CA LYS A 177 -1.95 -10.67 -8.06
C LYS A 177 -2.55 -9.97 -6.83
N LEU A 178 -1.95 -8.85 -6.43
CA LEU A 178 -2.57 -7.95 -5.46
C LEU A 178 -3.85 -7.38 -6.09
N GLY A 179 -4.97 -7.49 -5.39
CA GLY A 179 -6.27 -7.01 -5.87
C GLY A 179 -6.30 -5.48 -6.03
N GLU A 180 -7.26 -4.98 -6.82
CA GLU A 180 -7.45 -3.55 -7.09
C GLU A 180 -7.65 -2.74 -5.80
N SER A 181 -8.27 -3.32 -4.78
CA SER A 181 -8.46 -2.71 -3.45
C SER A 181 -7.15 -2.24 -2.82
N PHE A 182 -6.04 -2.92 -3.06
CA PHE A 182 -4.74 -2.52 -2.53
C PHE A 182 -4.26 -1.17 -3.10
N TYR A 183 -4.33 -0.99 -4.41
CA TYR A 183 -3.90 0.26 -5.06
C TYR A 183 -4.84 1.43 -4.71
N LEU A 184 -6.13 1.16 -4.58
CA LEU A 184 -7.12 2.15 -4.17
C LEU A 184 -6.90 2.61 -2.72
N LEU A 185 -6.52 1.69 -1.83
CA LEU A 185 -6.12 2.02 -0.46
C LEU A 185 -4.88 2.94 -0.45
N LEU A 186 -3.85 2.64 -1.27
CA LEU A 186 -2.68 3.51 -1.39
C LEU A 186 -3.04 4.90 -1.91
N CYS A 187 -3.92 4.98 -2.92
CA CYS A 187 -4.41 6.26 -3.42
C CYS A 187 -5.15 7.05 -2.33
N PHE A 188 -6.01 6.40 -1.55
CA PHE A 188 -6.69 7.04 -0.43
C PHE A 188 -5.70 7.58 0.61
N ILE A 189 -4.81 6.74 1.12
CA ILE A 189 -3.82 7.14 2.12
C ILE A 189 -2.95 8.29 1.59
N GLY A 190 -2.53 8.23 0.32
CA GLY A 190 -1.74 9.26 -0.33
C GLY A 190 -2.46 10.60 -0.45
N THR A 191 -3.72 10.59 -0.90
CA THR A 191 -4.52 11.83 -1.03
C THR A 191 -4.81 12.47 0.31
N VAL A 192 -5.10 11.68 1.35
CA VAL A 192 -5.30 12.19 2.71
C VAL A 192 -4.00 12.74 3.30
N ALA A 193 -2.86 12.10 3.06
CA ALA A 193 -1.57 12.60 3.51
C ALA A 193 -1.23 13.95 2.84
N VAL A 194 -1.47 14.08 1.53
CA VAL A 194 -1.28 15.35 0.81
C VAL A 194 -2.19 16.43 1.38
N TRP A 195 -3.46 16.11 1.67
CA TRP A 195 -4.38 17.06 2.30
C TRP A 195 -3.88 17.51 3.67
N ALA A 196 -3.55 16.58 4.56
CA ALA A 196 -3.11 16.89 5.91
C ALA A 196 -1.82 17.73 5.94
N ILE A 197 -0.84 17.38 5.10
CA ILE A 197 0.41 18.13 5.01
C ILE A 197 0.19 19.53 4.41
N SER A 198 -0.65 19.65 3.38
CA SER A 198 -0.96 20.94 2.76
C SER A 198 -1.86 21.83 3.63
N TYR A 199 -2.53 21.25 4.62
CA TYR A 199 -3.30 22.01 5.63
C TYR A 199 -2.37 22.80 6.55
N ASN A 200 -1.14 22.30 6.80
CA ASN A 200 -0.16 22.96 7.65
C ASN A 200 0.51 24.14 6.92
N PRO A 201 0.38 25.36 7.45
CA PRO A 201 0.81 26.59 6.74
C PRO A 201 2.33 26.79 6.68
N VAL A 202 3.12 26.02 7.43
CA VAL A 202 4.62 26.07 7.38
C VAL A 202 5.14 25.72 6.00
N LEU A 203 4.48 24.79 5.28
CA LEU A 203 4.82 24.47 3.90
C LEU A 203 4.64 25.67 2.95
N GLY A 204 3.59 26.48 3.16
CA GLY A 204 3.36 27.69 2.39
C GLY A 204 4.53 28.67 2.50
N LYS A 205 5.14 28.77 3.69
CA LYS A 205 6.35 29.59 3.91
C LYS A 205 7.58 29.05 3.17
N MET A 206 7.72 27.72 3.11
CA MET A 206 8.87 27.07 2.43
C MET A 206 8.81 27.19 0.91
N ILE A 207 7.60 27.15 0.31
CA ILE A 207 7.41 27.13 -1.14
C ILE A 207 7.28 28.55 -1.71
N ALA A 208 7.07 29.55 -0.86
CA ALA A 208 6.84 30.98 -1.24
C ALA A 208 5.67 31.19 -2.23
N ARG A 209 4.75 30.22 -2.29
CA ARG A 209 3.57 30.23 -3.14
C ARG A 209 2.34 29.68 -2.41
N PRO A 210 1.78 30.45 -1.44
CA PRO A 210 0.68 29.98 -0.61
C PRO A 210 -0.58 29.64 -1.40
N GLU A 211 -0.81 30.29 -2.55
CA GLU A 211 -1.92 30.00 -3.44
C GLU A 211 -1.91 28.57 -3.98
N ILE A 212 -0.73 28.04 -4.31
CA ILE A 212 -0.58 26.66 -4.82
C ILE A 212 -0.85 25.65 -3.71
N ILE A 213 -0.30 25.87 -2.51
CA ILE A 213 -0.51 24.96 -1.36
C ILE A 213 -1.97 24.93 -0.97
N THR A 214 -2.63 26.09 -0.94
CA THR A 214 -4.06 26.18 -0.63
C THR A 214 -4.90 25.51 -1.72
N LEU A 215 -4.53 25.65 -2.99
CA LEU A 215 -5.17 24.92 -4.08
C LEU A 215 -5.05 23.41 -3.91
N ILE A 216 -3.84 22.91 -3.66
CA ILE A 216 -3.59 21.47 -3.40
C ILE A 216 -4.41 20.98 -2.20
N ASN A 217 -4.54 21.80 -1.16
CA ASN A 217 -5.35 21.45 0.01
C ASN A 217 -6.83 21.27 -0.36
N TYR A 218 -7.44 22.22 -1.07
CA TYR A 218 -8.85 22.08 -1.50
C TYR A 218 -9.06 20.91 -2.45
N GLU A 219 -8.18 20.73 -3.43
CA GLU A 219 -8.29 19.64 -4.41
C GLU A 219 -8.18 18.26 -3.74
N SER A 220 -7.18 18.07 -2.88
CA SER A 220 -7.00 16.82 -2.16
C SER A 220 -8.14 16.53 -1.20
N PHE A 221 -8.70 17.56 -0.53
CA PHE A 221 -9.89 17.43 0.33
C PHE A 221 -11.13 16.96 -0.44
N MET A 222 -11.34 17.48 -1.66
CA MET A 222 -12.50 17.11 -2.48
C MET A 222 -12.39 15.70 -3.06
N ILE A 223 -11.16 15.24 -3.41
CA ILE A 223 -10.96 13.97 -4.11
C ILE A 223 -10.74 12.78 -3.18
N MET A 224 -10.27 12.99 -1.93
CA MET A 224 -9.80 11.91 -1.05
C MET A 224 -10.85 10.82 -0.75
N GLY A 225 -12.13 11.16 -0.75
CA GLY A 225 -13.21 10.21 -0.49
C GLY A 225 -13.48 9.24 -1.67
N ILE A 226 -13.12 9.62 -2.90
CA ILE A 226 -13.38 8.81 -4.09
C ILE A 226 -12.62 7.48 -4.03
N PRO A 227 -11.28 7.44 -3.87
CA PRO A 227 -10.56 6.17 -3.77
C PRO A 227 -10.96 5.36 -2.53
N PHE A 228 -11.46 6.00 -1.45
CA PHE A 228 -11.95 5.27 -0.29
C PHE A 228 -13.25 4.51 -0.56
N PHE A 229 -14.24 5.13 -1.21
CA PHE A 229 -15.45 4.40 -1.64
C PHE A 229 -15.12 3.29 -2.64
N MET A 230 -14.21 3.54 -3.58
CA MET A 230 -13.74 2.49 -4.49
C MET A 230 -13.05 1.35 -3.74
N TYR A 231 -12.23 1.64 -2.74
CA TYR A 231 -11.62 0.64 -1.86
C TYR A 231 -12.68 -0.19 -1.11
N LEU A 232 -13.73 0.44 -0.56
CA LEU A 232 -14.82 -0.25 0.11
C LEU A 232 -15.61 -1.13 -0.86
N PHE A 233 -15.87 -0.67 -2.08
CA PHE A 233 -16.53 -1.44 -3.13
C PHE A 233 -15.87 -2.80 -3.41
N TYR A 234 -14.53 -2.84 -3.40
CA TYR A 234 -13.77 -4.08 -3.57
C TYR A 234 -13.56 -4.87 -2.27
N SER A 235 -13.71 -4.21 -1.11
CA SER A 235 -13.49 -4.83 0.20
C SER A 235 -14.75 -5.38 0.83
N PHE A 236 -15.91 -4.75 0.60
CA PHE A 236 -17.22 -5.15 1.11
C PHE A 236 -18.02 -5.96 0.09
N ASN A 237 -18.89 -6.83 0.58
CA ASN A 237 -19.73 -7.68 -0.26
C ASN A 237 -21.17 -7.15 -0.39
N LYS A 238 -21.63 -6.39 0.61
CA LYS A 238 -22.99 -5.86 0.68
C LYS A 238 -23.04 -4.37 0.31
N MET A 239 -24.20 -3.90 -0.09
CA MET A 239 -24.49 -2.49 -0.32
C MET A 239 -23.55 -1.78 -1.32
N LYS A 240 -23.01 -2.47 -2.31
CA LYS A 240 -22.11 -1.89 -3.34
C LYS A 240 -22.71 -0.67 -4.07
N ALA A 241 -24.03 -0.57 -4.11
CA ALA A 241 -24.72 0.61 -4.65
C ALA A 241 -24.41 1.88 -3.84
N VAL A 242 -24.16 1.77 -2.53
CA VAL A 242 -23.78 2.91 -1.68
C VAL A 242 -22.42 3.45 -2.12
N ASP A 243 -21.46 2.56 -2.39
CA ASP A 243 -20.12 2.94 -2.84
C ASP A 243 -20.17 3.64 -4.19
N ILE A 244 -20.98 3.11 -5.14
CA ILE A 244 -21.16 3.74 -6.46
C ILE A 244 -21.78 5.13 -6.31
N VAL A 245 -22.80 5.28 -5.46
CA VAL A 245 -23.44 6.58 -5.19
C VAL A 245 -22.44 7.53 -4.54
N GLY A 246 -21.64 7.07 -3.57
CA GLY A 246 -20.61 7.86 -2.93
C GLY A 246 -19.58 8.39 -3.93
N VAL A 247 -19.05 7.53 -4.79
CA VAL A 247 -18.12 7.91 -5.88
C VAL A 247 -18.76 8.94 -6.80
N LEU A 248 -20.02 8.71 -7.23
CA LEU A 248 -20.71 9.64 -8.12
C LEU A 248 -20.90 11.01 -7.49
N VAL A 249 -21.42 11.07 -6.26
CA VAL A 249 -21.68 12.33 -5.53
C VAL A 249 -20.39 13.12 -5.36
N LEU A 250 -19.30 12.46 -4.92
CA LEU A 250 -18.02 13.13 -4.72
C LEU A 250 -17.39 13.60 -6.05
N THR A 251 -17.52 12.80 -7.11
CA THR A 251 -17.03 13.18 -8.44
C THR A 251 -17.79 14.39 -8.99
N VAL A 252 -19.12 14.41 -8.84
CA VAL A 252 -19.94 15.56 -9.24
C VAL A 252 -19.57 16.80 -8.42
N ASN A 253 -19.42 16.66 -7.09
CA ASN A 253 -18.97 17.75 -6.23
C ASN A 253 -17.60 18.30 -6.71
N PHE A 254 -16.62 17.42 -6.93
CA PHE A 254 -15.29 17.78 -7.42
C PHE A 254 -15.38 18.58 -8.73
N VAL A 255 -16.10 18.08 -9.73
CA VAL A 255 -16.23 18.73 -11.04
C VAL A 255 -16.94 20.09 -10.91
N VAL A 256 -18.07 20.15 -10.20
CA VAL A 256 -18.85 21.38 -10.03
C VAL A 256 -18.03 22.47 -9.34
N MET A 257 -17.36 22.13 -8.21
CA MET A 257 -16.56 23.11 -7.47
C MET A 257 -15.37 23.63 -8.29
N ASN A 258 -14.72 22.76 -9.05
CA ASN A 258 -13.66 23.15 -9.97
C ASN A 258 -14.18 24.08 -11.09
N VAL A 259 -15.28 23.73 -11.73
CA VAL A 259 -15.89 24.58 -12.76
C VAL A 259 -16.24 25.94 -12.18
N MET A 260 -16.86 26.02 -11.00
CA MET A 260 -17.20 27.30 -10.36
C MET A 260 -15.96 28.13 -10.05
N HIS A 261 -14.89 27.52 -9.57
CA HIS A 261 -13.63 28.21 -9.26
C HIS A 261 -12.96 28.76 -10.52
N PHE A 262 -12.74 27.92 -11.53
CA PHE A 262 -12.01 28.34 -12.74
C PHE A 262 -12.83 29.26 -13.68
N THR A 263 -14.16 29.25 -13.59
CA THR A 263 -15.01 30.23 -14.29
C THR A 263 -15.14 31.56 -13.54
N GLY A 264 -14.62 31.65 -12.30
CA GLY A 264 -14.75 32.84 -11.45
C GLY A 264 -16.14 33.04 -10.85
N THR A 265 -17.07 32.08 -10.98
CA THR A 265 -18.43 32.16 -10.43
C THR A 265 -18.42 32.13 -8.90
N ALA A 266 -17.59 31.24 -8.30
CA ALA A 266 -17.32 31.22 -6.87
C ALA A 266 -15.94 30.56 -6.65
N ASN A 267 -15.18 31.05 -5.68
CA ASN A 267 -13.91 30.41 -5.33
C ASN A 267 -14.11 29.26 -4.33
N PHE A 268 -13.06 28.45 -4.12
CA PHE A 268 -13.11 27.29 -3.22
C PHE A 268 -13.43 27.69 -1.77
N ALA A 269 -12.95 28.84 -1.28
CA ALA A 269 -13.24 29.30 0.07
C ALA A 269 -14.75 29.52 0.31
N ASN A 270 -15.49 29.98 -0.73
CA ASN A 270 -16.94 30.16 -0.64
C ASN A 270 -17.73 28.86 -0.72
N THR A 271 -17.17 27.82 -1.34
CA THR A 271 -17.85 26.54 -1.60
C THR A 271 -17.44 25.42 -0.65
N VAL A 272 -16.41 25.65 0.18
CA VAL A 272 -15.86 24.64 1.10
C VAL A 272 -16.89 24.10 2.09
N LEU A 273 -17.83 24.94 2.56
CA LEU A 273 -18.89 24.52 3.46
C LEU A 273 -19.79 23.46 2.84
N ALA A 274 -20.18 23.66 1.57
CA ALA A 274 -20.98 22.67 0.83
C ALA A 274 -20.22 21.33 0.70
N THR A 275 -18.93 21.38 0.38
CA THR A 275 -18.07 20.17 0.32
C THR A 275 -17.93 19.50 1.70
N LYS A 276 -17.78 20.28 2.80
CA LYS A 276 -17.74 19.72 4.16
C LYS A 276 -19.04 18.98 4.50
N LEU A 277 -20.20 19.53 4.15
CA LEU A 277 -21.51 18.88 4.39
C LEU A 277 -21.69 17.61 3.55
N ILE A 278 -21.26 17.62 2.29
CA ILE A 278 -21.28 16.42 1.42
C ILE A 278 -20.38 15.33 2.00
N ASN A 279 -19.15 15.67 2.41
CA ASN A 279 -18.24 14.72 3.02
C ASN A 279 -18.79 14.15 4.33
N LEU A 280 -19.45 14.96 5.17
CA LEU A 280 -20.11 14.49 6.38
C LEU A 280 -21.23 13.49 6.07
N ALA A 281 -22.06 13.76 5.07
CA ALA A 281 -23.09 12.82 4.62
C ALA A 281 -22.46 11.49 4.13
N CYS A 282 -21.34 11.57 3.40
CA CYS A 282 -20.59 10.40 2.98
C CYS A 282 -20.03 9.59 4.17
N VAL A 283 -19.50 10.24 5.19
CA VAL A 283 -19.02 9.57 6.42
C VAL A 283 -20.17 8.83 7.13
N ILE A 284 -21.36 9.43 7.20
CA ILE A 284 -22.55 8.77 7.77
C ILE A 284 -22.95 7.55 6.93
N MET A 285 -22.94 7.65 5.60
CA MET A 285 -23.22 6.52 4.70
C MET A 285 -22.23 5.38 4.93
N ILE A 286 -20.95 5.65 5.03
CA ILE A 286 -19.89 4.67 5.30
C ILE A 286 -20.06 4.03 6.67
N ALA A 287 -20.44 4.79 7.70
CA ALA A 287 -20.70 4.26 9.05
C ALA A 287 -21.86 3.24 9.03
N ILE A 288 -22.97 3.58 8.38
CA ILE A 288 -24.14 2.69 8.24
C ILE A 288 -23.77 1.42 7.47
N GLN A 289 -23.07 1.57 6.34
CA GLN A 289 -22.60 0.45 5.53
C GLN A 289 -21.69 -0.48 6.33
N SER A 290 -20.73 0.07 7.09
CA SER A 290 -19.80 -0.70 7.91
C SER A 290 -20.52 -1.53 8.98
N VAL A 291 -21.56 -0.98 9.63
CA VAL A 291 -22.40 -1.72 10.59
C VAL A 291 -23.13 -2.87 9.92
N ILE A 292 -23.72 -2.61 8.75
CA ILE A 292 -24.47 -3.63 7.98
C ILE A 292 -23.50 -4.73 7.53
N GLU A 293 -22.34 -4.38 6.98
CA GLU A 293 -21.34 -5.36 6.54
C GLU A 293 -20.89 -6.25 7.69
N LEU A 294 -20.61 -5.68 8.86
CA LEU A 294 -20.21 -6.43 10.06
C LEU A 294 -21.30 -7.40 10.56
N ALA A 295 -22.58 -7.04 10.36
CA ALA A 295 -23.69 -7.90 10.74
C ALA A 295 -23.82 -9.16 9.86
N PHE A 296 -23.44 -9.05 8.58
CA PHE A 296 -23.61 -10.10 7.58
C PHE A 296 -22.33 -10.84 7.20
N ASP A 297 -21.17 -10.17 7.30
CA ASP A 297 -19.87 -10.76 6.97
C ASP A 297 -18.86 -10.48 8.10
N ARG A 298 -18.46 -11.54 8.80
CA ARG A 298 -17.44 -11.51 9.87
C ARG A 298 -16.13 -12.16 9.42
N SER A 299 -15.79 -12.02 8.15
CA SER A 299 -14.55 -12.57 7.62
C SER A 299 -13.30 -11.90 8.24
N LYS A 300 -12.16 -12.59 8.16
CA LYS A 300 -10.86 -12.05 8.58
C LYS A 300 -10.43 -10.83 7.76
N VAL A 301 -11.07 -10.58 6.64
CA VAL A 301 -10.82 -9.42 5.77
C VAL A 301 -11.70 -8.25 6.17
N THR A 302 -12.99 -8.49 6.37
CA THR A 302 -14.00 -7.46 6.64
C THR A 302 -13.81 -6.81 8.01
N ILE A 303 -13.50 -7.59 9.06
CA ILE A 303 -13.34 -7.07 10.42
C ILE A 303 -12.27 -5.97 10.51
N PRO A 304 -11.02 -6.13 10.03
CA PRO A 304 -10.00 -5.07 10.11
C PRO A 304 -10.37 -3.82 9.30
N VAL A 305 -11.04 -3.97 8.15
CA VAL A 305 -11.51 -2.83 7.34
C VAL A 305 -12.54 -2.02 8.13
N VAL A 306 -13.51 -2.69 8.74
CA VAL A 306 -14.54 -2.04 9.56
C VAL A 306 -13.94 -1.35 10.78
N ILE A 307 -13.03 -2.02 11.51
CA ILE A 307 -12.35 -1.42 12.67
C ILE A 307 -11.58 -0.17 12.24
N GLY A 308 -10.80 -0.26 11.17
CA GLY A 308 -10.04 0.88 10.64
C GLY A 308 -10.96 2.04 10.23
N THR A 309 -12.08 1.74 9.57
CA THR A 309 -13.08 2.74 9.19
C THR A 309 -13.66 3.46 10.41
N PHE A 310 -14.02 2.74 11.48
CA PHE A 310 -14.51 3.36 12.71
C PHE A 310 -13.46 4.22 13.41
N ILE A 311 -12.17 3.84 13.36
CA ILE A 311 -11.07 4.66 13.91
C ILE A 311 -11.02 6.00 13.17
N ILE A 312 -11.12 6.03 11.85
CA ILE A 312 -11.17 7.29 11.08
C ILE A 312 -12.41 8.10 11.45
N ILE A 313 -13.57 7.49 11.53
CA ILE A 313 -14.82 8.19 11.90
C ILE A 313 -14.69 8.84 13.27
N ILE A 314 -14.17 8.12 14.27
CA ILE A 314 -13.93 8.64 15.61
C ILE A 314 -12.90 9.78 15.58
N ALA A 315 -11.81 9.62 14.83
CA ALA A 315 -10.78 10.64 14.69
C ALA A 315 -11.33 11.95 14.06
N VAL A 316 -12.16 11.83 13.03
CA VAL A 316 -12.86 12.97 12.41
C VAL A 316 -13.79 13.64 13.41
N ALA A 317 -14.55 12.86 14.19
CA ALA A 317 -15.47 13.41 15.21
C ALA A 317 -14.70 14.13 16.33
N LEU A 318 -13.60 13.55 16.82
CA LEU A 318 -12.74 14.18 17.84
C LEU A 318 -12.11 15.46 17.32
N GLN A 319 -11.61 15.47 16.09
CA GLN A 319 -11.04 16.67 15.45
C GLN A 319 -12.09 17.77 15.31
N PHE A 320 -13.32 17.39 14.96
CA PHE A 320 -14.42 18.34 14.85
C PHE A 320 -14.80 18.94 16.22
N LEU A 321 -14.83 18.13 17.28
CA LEU A 321 -15.06 18.60 18.64
C LEU A 321 -13.94 19.51 19.13
N ASP A 322 -12.69 19.20 18.82
CA ASP A 322 -11.54 20.01 19.15
C ASP A 322 -11.61 21.40 18.50
N MET A 323 -12.00 21.43 17.23
CA MET A 323 -12.21 22.68 16.47
C MET A 323 -13.29 23.59 17.11
N PHE A 324 -14.28 23.00 17.79
CA PHE A 324 -15.29 23.80 18.53
C PHE A 324 -14.82 24.27 19.89
N ASN A 325 -13.94 23.54 20.56
CA ASN A 325 -13.49 23.82 21.91
C ASN A 325 -12.24 24.70 21.97
N GLN A 326 -11.42 24.63 20.93
CA GLN A 326 -10.22 25.44 20.82
C GLN A 326 -10.42 26.34 19.59
N HIS A 327 -10.34 27.64 19.79
CA HIS A 327 -10.23 28.60 18.71
C HIS A 327 -9.05 28.14 17.86
N GLU A 328 -9.31 27.91 16.56
CA GLU A 328 -8.39 27.26 15.61
C GLU A 328 -6.95 27.78 15.76
N GLN A 329 -6.12 27.05 16.53
CA GLN A 329 -4.74 27.39 16.75
C GLN A 329 -3.88 26.62 15.73
N ASP A 330 -3.35 27.35 14.77
CA ASP A 330 -2.18 27.00 13.95
C ASP A 330 -2.28 25.83 12.96
N GLY A 331 -3.47 25.45 12.49
CA GLY A 331 -3.59 24.48 11.40
C GLY A 331 -3.15 23.04 11.74
N ASN A 332 -3.19 22.66 13.00
CA ASN A 332 -2.90 21.31 13.45
C ASN A 332 -4.18 20.46 13.55
N ILE A 333 -4.07 19.20 13.10
CA ILE A 333 -5.17 18.23 13.11
C ILE A 333 -4.76 16.92 13.81
N PRO A 334 -4.27 16.97 15.08
CA PRO A 334 -3.57 15.84 15.70
C PRO A 334 -4.43 14.59 15.84
N TYR A 335 -5.72 14.72 16.14
CA TYR A 335 -6.64 13.58 16.28
C TYR A 335 -6.83 12.86 14.95
N PHE A 336 -6.96 13.62 13.86
CA PHE A 336 -7.10 13.06 12.53
C PHE A 336 -5.80 12.40 12.04
N GLU A 337 -4.65 13.03 12.27
CA GLU A 337 -3.32 12.47 11.97
C GLU A 337 -3.11 11.14 12.69
N LEU A 338 -3.40 11.08 14.00
CA LEU A 338 -3.30 9.86 14.79
C LEU A 338 -4.27 8.77 14.29
N GLY A 339 -5.52 9.15 14.00
CA GLY A 339 -6.52 8.22 13.48
C GLY A 339 -6.10 7.60 12.14
N LEU A 340 -5.53 8.40 11.24
CA LEU A 340 -5.04 7.91 9.96
C LEU A 340 -3.81 7.00 10.13
N LEU A 341 -2.89 7.31 11.04
CA LEU A 341 -1.75 6.42 11.34
C LEU A 341 -2.22 5.07 11.87
N LEU A 342 -3.18 5.06 12.80
CA LEU A 342 -3.76 3.82 13.32
C LEU A 342 -4.49 3.03 12.23
N PHE A 343 -5.26 3.71 11.38
CA PHE A 343 -5.89 3.09 10.22
C PHE A 343 -4.86 2.44 9.29
N THR A 344 -3.82 3.19 8.91
CA THR A 344 -2.79 2.68 8.00
C THR A 344 -2.05 1.48 8.60
N MET A 345 -1.76 1.51 9.91
CA MET A 345 -1.13 0.40 10.63
C MET A 345 -2.00 -0.87 10.57
N ILE A 346 -3.31 -0.76 10.80
CA ILE A 346 -4.24 -1.90 10.69
C ILE A 346 -4.25 -2.44 9.27
N GLN A 347 -4.27 -1.57 8.26
CA GLN A 347 -4.28 -2.01 6.86
C GLN A 347 -2.97 -2.70 6.46
N VAL A 348 -1.82 -2.24 6.95
CA VAL A 348 -0.52 -2.90 6.73
C VAL A 348 -0.51 -4.29 7.37
N ILE A 349 -0.95 -4.42 8.62
CA ILE A 349 -1.03 -5.71 9.31
C ILE A 349 -1.95 -6.66 8.52
N THR A 350 -3.10 -6.18 8.07
CA THR A 350 -4.04 -6.98 7.27
C THR A 350 -3.45 -7.41 5.93
N LEU A 351 -2.69 -6.54 5.28
CA LEU A 351 -1.98 -6.87 4.03
C LEU A 351 -0.94 -7.96 4.26
N VAL A 352 -0.11 -7.82 5.30
CA VAL A 352 0.92 -8.82 5.64
C VAL A 352 0.28 -10.18 5.94
N ASP A 353 -0.81 -10.22 6.71
CA ASP A 353 -1.54 -11.46 6.98
C ASP A 353 -2.10 -12.10 5.70
N ARG A 354 -2.68 -11.32 4.80
CA ARG A 354 -3.15 -11.79 3.49
C ARG A 354 -2.02 -12.40 2.66
N ILE A 355 -0.87 -11.74 2.58
CA ILE A 355 0.30 -12.25 1.86
C ILE A 355 0.75 -13.57 2.47
N PHE A 356 0.80 -13.67 3.80
CA PHE A 356 1.20 -14.89 4.50
C PHE A 356 0.26 -16.06 4.21
N VAL A 357 -1.05 -15.81 4.16
CA VAL A 357 -2.06 -16.82 3.79
C VAL A 357 -1.84 -17.28 2.34
N LEU A 358 -1.65 -16.36 1.39
CA LEU A 358 -1.43 -16.68 -0.02
C LEU A 358 -0.15 -17.50 -0.24
N VAL A 359 0.95 -17.15 0.44
CA VAL A 359 2.21 -17.91 0.39
C VAL A 359 1.99 -19.34 0.91
N LYS A 360 1.30 -19.49 2.04
CA LYS A 360 1.00 -20.80 2.62
C LYS A 360 0.09 -21.65 1.74
N GLU A 361 -0.88 -21.05 1.08
CA GLU A 361 -1.73 -21.74 0.11
C GLU A 361 -0.95 -22.16 -1.13
N GLY A 362 -0.07 -21.30 -1.66
CA GLY A 362 0.84 -21.65 -2.76
C GLY A 362 1.73 -22.85 -2.41
N GLN A 363 2.35 -22.85 -1.25
CA GLN A 363 3.17 -23.99 -0.78
C GLN A 363 2.36 -25.28 -0.64
N LYS A 364 1.10 -25.21 -0.21
CA LYS A 364 0.23 -26.39 -0.16
C LYS A 364 -0.07 -26.92 -1.55
N VAL A 365 -0.37 -26.04 -2.51
CA VAL A 365 -0.62 -26.44 -3.91
C VAL A 365 0.61 -27.13 -4.48
N ASP A 366 1.81 -26.56 -4.30
CA ASP A 366 3.06 -27.18 -4.74
C ASP A 366 3.29 -28.56 -4.08
N SER A 367 3.02 -28.65 -2.77
CA SER A 367 3.08 -29.93 -2.05
C SER A 367 2.09 -30.96 -2.60
N TYR A 368 0.84 -30.57 -2.89
CA TYR A 368 -0.15 -31.46 -3.51
C TYR A 368 0.27 -31.90 -4.91
N ILE A 369 0.85 -31.01 -5.71
CA ILE A 369 1.38 -31.33 -7.04
C ILE A 369 2.51 -32.37 -6.93
N GLN A 370 3.44 -32.19 -5.99
CA GLN A 370 4.53 -33.13 -5.74
C GLN A 370 4.01 -34.51 -5.30
N ILE A 371 3.08 -34.55 -4.36
CA ILE A 371 2.45 -35.80 -3.92
C ILE A 371 1.72 -36.49 -5.09
N ALA A 372 1.00 -35.70 -5.91
CA ALA A 372 0.27 -36.23 -7.07
C ALA A 372 1.17 -36.73 -8.20
N LYS A 373 2.44 -36.31 -8.27
CA LYS A 373 3.44 -36.68 -9.27
C LYS A 373 4.43 -37.74 -8.80
N THR A 374 4.41 -38.14 -7.52
CA THR A 374 5.38 -39.06 -6.95
C THR A 374 4.75 -40.46 -6.71
N ASP A 375 5.47 -41.53 -6.98
CA ASP A 375 5.09 -42.90 -6.57
C ASP A 375 5.36 -43.08 -5.08
N PRO A 376 4.35 -43.43 -4.24
CA PRO A 376 4.49 -43.46 -2.80
C PRO A 376 5.39 -44.57 -2.28
N LEU A 377 5.60 -45.63 -3.06
CA LEU A 377 6.43 -46.77 -2.64
C LEU A 377 7.92 -46.52 -2.88
N THR A 378 8.25 -45.88 -4.02
CA THR A 378 9.64 -45.73 -4.50
C THR A 378 10.19 -44.31 -4.37
N GLY A 379 9.31 -43.32 -4.26
CA GLY A 379 9.68 -41.91 -4.32
C GLY A 379 10.19 -41.46 -5.69
N LEU A 380 10.00 -42.25 -6.76
CA LEU A 380 10.23 -41.86 -8.14
C LEU A 380 9.03 -41.07 -8.68
N GLY A 381 9.16 -40.44 -9.85
CA GLY A 381 8.01 -39.89 -10.57
C GLY A 381 7.01 -41.00 -10.91
N ASN A 382 5.73 -40.74 -10.77
CA ASN A 382 4.68 -41.67 -11.20
C ASN A 382 4.30 -41.44 -12.68
N ARG A 383 3.29 -42.14 -13.19
CA ARG A 383 2.79 -42.00 -14.56
C ARG A 383 2.47 -40.56 -14.95
N ARG A 384 1.80 -39.83 -14.05
CA ARG A 384 1.45 -38.41 -14.29
C ARG A 384 2.70 -37.52 -14.37
N ALA A 385 3.73 -37.80 -13.60
CA ALA A 385 5.01 -37.09 -13.70
C ALA A 385 5.70 -37.35 -15.04
N LEU A 386 5.67 -38.61 -15.54
CA LEU A 386 6.20 -38.95 -16.87
C LEU A 386 5.45 -38.18 -17.97
N ASP A 387 4.12 -38.19 -17.96
CA ASP A 387 3.31 -37.47 -18.94
C ASP A 387 3.61 -35.96 -18.93
N THR A 388 3.74 -35.37 -17.72
CA THR A 388 4.14 -33.95 -17.58
C THR A 388 5.54 -33.69 -18.14
N TYR A 389 6.51 -34.55 -17.83
CA TYR A 389 7.89 -34.41 -18.31
C TYR A 389 7.99 -34.47 -19.82
N ILE A 390 7.19 -35.34 -20.47
CA ILE A 390 7.09 -35.42 -21.93
C ILE A 390 6.53 -34.10 -22.51
N SER A 391 5.49 -33.54 -21.87
CA SER A 391 4.93 -32.25 -22.32
C SER A 391 5.92 -31.10 -22.15
N GLU A 392 6.71 -31.11 -21.06
CA GLU A 392 7.77 -30.11 -20.82
C GLU A 392 8.88 -30.19 -21.90
N ILE A 393 9.31 -31.39 -22.27
CA ILE A 393 10.28 -31.59 -23.40
C ILE A 393 9.67 -31.05 -24.69
N ALA A 394 8.42 -31.39 -24.99
CA ALA A 394 7.75 -30.94 -26.22
C ALA A 394 7.56 -29.42 -26.27
N ALA A 395 7.50 -28.71 -25.12
CA ALA A 395 7.38 -27.26 -25.02
C ALA A 395 8.71 -26.50 -25.11
N THR A 396 9.85 -27.19 -25.31
CA THR A 396 11.17 -26.55 -25.42
C THR A 396 11.26 -25.70 -26.69
N GLU A 397 11.87 -24.52 -26.61
CA GLU A 397 11.94 -23.54 -27.71
C GLU A 397 12.88 -23.97 -28.87
N ALA A 398 13.79 -24.94 -28.64
CA ALA A 398 14.68 -25.46 -29.71
C ALA A 398 13.87 -26.22 -30.76
N PRO A 399 14.25 -26.18 -32.05
CA PRO A 399 13.49 -26.87 -33.11
C PRO A 399 13.53 -28.40 -33.00
N THR A 400 14.60 -28.95 -32.45
CA THR A 400 14.76 -30.39 -32.14
C THR A 400 15.45 -30.57 -30.80
N VAL A 401 15.15 -31.65 -30.14
CA VAL A 401 15.77 -32.05 -28.87
C VAL A 401 16.16 -33.53 -28.94
N ARG A 402 17.32 -33.87 -28.36
CA ARG A 402 17.71 -35.27 -28.21
C ARG A 402 16.98 -35.87 -27.01
N VAL A 403 16.20 -36.90 -27.25
CA VAL A 403 15.47 -37.66 -26.21
C VAL A 403 15.99 -39.08 -26.19
N GLY A 404 16.33 -39.56 -24.98
CA GLY A 404 16.64 -40.95 -24.72
C GLY A 404 15.68 -41.55 -23.70
N CYS A 405 15.35 -42.82 -23.84
CA CYS A 405 14.53 -43.55 -22.90
C CYS A 405 15.14 -44.92 -22.59
N ILE A 406 15.10 -45.32 -21.32
CA ILE A 406 15.30 -46.71 -20.89
C ILE A 406 13.96 -47.16 -20.29
N VAL A 407 13.43 -48.26 -20.82
CA VAL A 407 12.25 -48.96 -20.26
C VAL A 407 12.72 -50.20 -19.54
N CYS A 408 12.27 -50.41 -18.31
CA CYS A 408 12.61 -51.55 -17.47
C CYS A 408 11.36 -52.23 -16.92
N ASP A 409 11.39 -53.54 -16.86
CA ASP A 409 10.33 -54.37 -16.27
C ASP A 409 10.96 -55.37 -15.29
N LEU A 410 10.53 -55.36 -14.03
CA LEU A 410 11.03 -56.29 -13.01
C LEU A 410 10.55 -57.69 -13.29
N ASN A 411 11.51 -58.61 -13.39
CA ASN A 411 11.22 -60.02 -13.65
C ASN A 411 10.73 -60.73 -12.38
N ASP A 412 9.76 -61.64 -12.59
CA ASP A 412 9.25 -62.58 -11.56
C ASP A 412 8.68 -61.93 -10.29
N LEU A 413 8.35 -60.64 -10.31
CA LEU A 413 7.78 -59.93 -9.15
C LEU A 413 6.51 -60.63 -8.62
N LYS A 414 5.63 -61.08 -9.50
CA LYS A 414 4.43 -61.81 -9.11
C LYS A 414 4.77 -63.10 -8.39
N LYS A 415 5.72 -63.87 -8.90
CA LYS A 415 6.20 -65.12 -8.29
C LYS A 415 6.82 -64.87 -6.90
N THR A 416 7.59 -63.79 -6.77
CA THR A 416 8.16 -63.38 -5.48
C THR A 416 7.05 -63.02 -4.48
N ASN A 417 6.04 -62.26 -4.92
CA ASN A 417 4.88 -61.92 -4.08
C ASN A 417 4.12 -63.19 -3.62
N ASP A 418 3.91 -64.14 -4.54
CA ASP A 418 3.14 -65.34 -4.27
C ASP A 418 3.89 -66.31 -3.28
N ILE A 419 5.24 -66.34 -3.32
CA ILE A 419 6.05 -67.20 -2.49
C ILE A 419 6.44 -66.55 -1.15
N TYR A 420 6.84 -65.29 -1.16
CA TYR A 420 7.47 -64.61 -0.02
C TYR A 420 6.61 -63.46 0.55
N GLY A 421 5.48 -63.21 -0.07
CA GLY A 421 4.55 -62.14 0.35
C GLY A 421 4.89 -60.75 -0.25
N HIS A 422 3.89 -59.87 -0.22
CA HIS A 422 3.98 -58.53 -0.83
C HIS A 422 5.07 -57.63 -0.22
N VAL A 423 5.44 -57.82 1.06
CA VAL A 423 6.51 -57.06 1.72
C VAL A 423 7.85 -57.25 1.02
N VAL A 424 8.16 -58.51 0.63
CA VAL A 424 9.41 -58.82 -0.10
C VAL A 424 9.38 -58.25 -1.51
N GLY A 425 8.24 -58.35 -2.21
CA GLY A 425 8.07 -57.70 -3.52
C GLY A 425 8.21 -56.18 -3.47
N ASP A 426 7.65 -55.52 -2.43
CA ASP A 426 7.82 -54.10 -2.21
C ASP A 426 9.29 -53.72 -1.96
N ASN A 427 10.06 -54.55 -1.27
CA ASN A 427 11.49 -54.34 -1.06
C ASN A 427 12.26 -54.45 -2.40
N LEU A 428 11.96 -55.44 -3.26
CA LEU A 428 12.56 -55.55 -4.59
C LEU A 428 12.26 -54.31 -5.46
N ILE A 429 11.05 -53.80 -5.40
CA ILE A 429 10.64 -52.56 -6.10
C ILE A 429 11.46 -51.37 -5.58
N LYS A 430 11.62 -51.23 -4.27
CA LYS A 430 12.42 -50.17 -3.64
C LYS A 430 13.91 -50.27 -3.99
N ASP A 431 14.48 -51.48 -3.95
CA ASP A 431 15.88 -51.71 -4.28
C ASP A 431 16.17 -51.37 -5.75
N PHE A 432 15.28 -51.76 -6.66
CA PHE A 432 15.41 -51.38 -8.06
C PHE A 432 15.27 -49.85 -8.28
N ALA A 433 14.32 -49.23 -7.63
CA ALA A 433 14.19 -47.77 -7.66
C ALA A 433 15.45 -47.06 -7.14
N ASN A 434 16.09 -47.58 -6.11
CA ASN A 434 17.35 -47.06 -5.59
C ASN A 434 18.50 -47.26 -6.61
N CYS A 435 18.56 -48.42 -7.29
CA CYS A 435 19.50 -48.63 -8.40
C CYS A 435 19.31 -47.54 -9.49
N LEU A 436 18.07 -47.25 -9.90
CA LEU A 436 17.79 -46.23 -10.89
C LEU A 436 18.22 -44.83 -10.43
N LYS A 437 17.94 -44.47 -9.16
CA LYS A 437 18.38 -43.20 -8.58
C LYS A 437 19.91 -43.09 -8.63
N ILE A 438 20.64 -44.05 -8.13
CA ILE A 438 22.12 -44.06 -8.06
C ILE A 438 22.73 -44.02 -9.47
N CYS A 439 22.16 -44.75 -10.43
CA CYS A 439 22.70 -44.84 -11.78
C CYS A 439 22.46 -43.55 -12.59
N PHE A 440 21.33 -42.90 -12.40
CA PHE A 440 20.85 -41.84 -13.31
C PHE A 440 20.67 -40.47 -12.68
N GLU A 441 20.93 -40.34 -11.36
CA GLU A 441 20.95 -39.05 -10.67
C GLU A 441 21.84 -38.04 -11.43
N ASN A 442 21.36 -36.87 -11.69
CA ASN A 442 22.01 -35.81 -12.48
C ASN A 442 22.14 -36.03 -14.00
N ARG A 443 21.58 -37.12 -14.55
CA ARG A 443 21.65 -37.41 -15.99
C ARG A 443 20.30 -37.68 -16.65
N GLY A 444 19.38 -38.28 -15.91
CA GLY A 444 18.05 -38.60 -16.37
C GLY A 444 17.05 -38.64 -15.22
N VAL A 445 15.78 -38.63 -15.54
CA VAL A 445 14.67 -38.65 -14.59
C VAL A 445 14.03 -40.04 -14.62
N ALA A 446 13.94 -40.69 -13.44
CA ALA A 446 13.37 -42.02 -13.31
C ALA A 446 11.89 -41.95 -12.86
N PHE A 447 11.08 -42.81 -13.44
CA PHE A 447 9.63 -42.91 -13.19
C PHE A 447 9.24 -44.37 -12.97
N ARG A 448 8.19 -44.60 -12.15
CA ARG A 448 7.47 -45.85 -12.04
C ARG A 448 6.02 -45.67 -12.47
N THR A 449 5.61 -46.36 -13.53
CA THR A 449 4.28 -46.13 -14.15
C THR A 449 3.29 -47.25 -13.82
N GLY A 450 3.77 -48.41 -13.41
CA GLY A 450 2.97 -49.60 -13.07
C GLY A 450 3.63 -50.42 -12.00
N GLY A 451 3.11 -51.60 -11.68
CA GLY A 451 3.60 -52.48 -10.63
C GLY A 451 5.09 -52.81 -10.75
N ASP A 452 5.53 -53.28 -11.90
CA ASP A 452 6.87 -53.73 -12.27
C ASP A 452 7.53 -52.87 -13.39
N GLU A 453 6.85 -51.83 -13.90
CA GLU A 453 7.29 -51.00 -15.00
C GLU A 453 7.98 -49.70 -14.56
N PHE A 454 9.19 -49.48 -15.09
CA PHE A 454 9.98 -48.29 -14.82
C PHE A 454 10.49 -47.65 -16.10
N PHE A 455 10.63 -46.32 -16.06
CA PHE A 455 11.16 -45.54 -17.18
C PHE A 455 12.26 -44.60 -16.67
N VAL A 456 13.29 -44.41 -17.48
CA VAL A 456 14.29 -43.36 -17.28
C VAL A 456 14.34 -42.55 -18.54
N MET A 457 14.06 -41.25 -18.42
CA MET A 457 14.08 -40.29 -19.53
C MET A 457 15.29 -39.39 -19.46
N PHE A 458 15.88 -39.14 -20.62
CA PHE A 458 16.98 -38.21 -20.79
C PHE A 458 16.57 -37.16 -21.82
N SER A 459 16.81 -35.89 -21.57
CA SER A 459 16.55 -34.82 -22.53
C SER A 459 17.75 -33.88 -22.60
N ASP A 460 18.09 -33.46 -23.83
CA ASP A 460 19.15 -32.50 -24.13
C ASP A 460 20.56 -32.87 -23.60
N VAL A 461 20.82 -34.18 -23.44
CA VAL A 461 22.11 -34.71 -22.97
C VAL A 461 22.64 -35.72 -23.96
N GLU A 462 23.90 -35.57 -24.36
CA GLU A 462 24.61 -36.59 -25.11
C GLU A 462 24.95 -37.79 -24.20
N VAL A 463 24.07 -38.79 -24.21
CA VAL A 463 24.21 -39.99 -23.37
C VAL A 463 24.54 -41.19 -24.23
N ASP A 464 25.64 -41.86 -23.93
CA ASP A 464 25.89 -43.24 -24.45
C ASP A 464 24.93 -44.22 -23.73
N MET A 465 23.83 -44.56 -24.43
CA MET A 465 22.80 -45.47 -23.90
C MET A 465 23.40 -46.85 -23.53
N SER A 466 24.40 -47.32 -24.27
CA SER A 466 25.08 -48.59 -23.95
C SER A 466 25.88 -48.49 -22.65
N ALA A 467 26.53 -47.37 -22.38
CA ALA A 467 27.22 -47.12 -21.13
C ALA A 467 26.22 -47.01 -19.96
N MET A 468 25.06 -46.39 -20.19
CA MET A 468 24.01 -46.32 -19.16
C MET A 468 23.43 -47.68 -18.81
N MET A 469 23.19 -48.52 -19.80
CA MET A 469 22.74 -49.91 -19.59
C MET A 469 23.76 -50.73 -18.84
N ARG A 470 25.07 -50.65 -19.18
CA ARG A 470 26.14 -51.32 -18.42
C ARG A 470 26.18 -50.86 -16.99
N ARG A 471 26.01 -49.57 -16.73
CA ARG A 471 25.99 -49.02 -15.38
C ARG A 471 24.82 -49.55 -14.54
N LEU A 472 23.63 -49.67 -15.16
CA LEU A 472 22.46 -50.27 -14.53
C LEU A 472 22.72 -51.73 -14.17
N THR A 473 23.30 -52.51 -15.07
CA THR A 473 23.66 -53.93 -14.83
C THR A 473 24.61 -54.07 -13.65
N ILE A 474 25.69 -53.27 -13.61
CA ILE A 474 26.64 -53.27 -12.48
C ILE A 474 25.97 -52.94 -11.15
N CYS A 475 25.05 -51.97 -11.15
CA CYS A 475 24.33 -51.58 -9.96
C CYS A 475 23.43 -52.73 -9.45
N ILE A 476 22.71 -53.39 -10.34
CA ILE A 476 21.87 -54.55 -10.02
C ILE A 476 22.74 -55.70 -9.47
N GLU A 477 23.87 -56.00 -10.10
CA GLU A 477 24.81 -57.05 -9.62
C GLU A 477 25.37 -56.68 -8.25
N GLY A 478 25.74 -55.44 -8.02
CA GLY A 478 26.18 -54.93 -6.73
C GLY A 478 25.10 -55.09 -5.65
N THR A 479 23.87 -54.73 -5.91
CA THR A 479 22.72 -54.92 -5.01
C THR A 479 22.50 -56.40 -4.73
N ASN A 480 22.59 -57.26 -5.76
CA ASN A 480 22.45 -58.70 -5.62
C ASN A 480 23.55 -59.38 -4.82
N SER A 481 24.73 -58.77 -4.65
CA SER A 481 25.83 -59.36 -3.87
C SER A 481 25.50 -59.45 -2.37
N THR A 482 24.67 -58.56 -1.87
CA THR A 482 24.30 -58.46 -0.45
C THR A 482 22.82 -58.77 -0.17
N ALA A 483 21.98 -58.85 -1.23
CA ALA A 483 20.55 -59.06 -1.10
C ALA A 483 20.17 -60.52 -0.88
N GLU A 484 19.20 -60.76 0.00
CA GLU A 484 18.63 -62.09 0.26
C GLU A 484 17.84 -62.61 -0.97
N TYR A 485 17.15 -61.68 -1.65
CA TYR A 485 16.35 -61.94 -2.84
C TYR A 485 17.00 -61.31 -4.07
N LYS A 486 17.12 -62.08 -5.17
CA LYS A 486 17.83 -61.63 -6.36
C LYS A 486 16.94 -60.71 -7.21
N LEU A 487 17.43 -59.50 -7.40
CA LEU A 487 16.85 -58.51 -8.30
C LEU A 487 17.18 -58.85 -9.75
N SER A 488 16.20 -58.88 -10.64
CA SER A 488 16.35 -59.10 -12.05
C SER A 488 15.36 -58.22 -12.83
N CYS A 489 15.82 -57.59 -13.88
CA CYS A 489 14.95 -56.83 -14.78
C CYS A 489 15.27 -57.11 -16.23
N SER A 490 14.26 -57.03 -17.10
CA SER A 490 14.42 -56.90 -18.52
C SER A 490 14.38 -55.43 -18.90
N SER A 491 15.31 -54.99 -19.75
CA SER A 491 15.42 -53.55 -20.06
C SER A 491 15.76 -53.34 -21.53
N GLY A 492 15.25 -52.26 -22.09
CA GLY A 492 15.54 -51.79 -23.44
C GLY A 492 15.76 -50.28 -23.47
N CYS A 493 16.53 -49.82 -24.45
CA CYS A 493 16.83 -48.39 -24.58
C CYS A 493 16.79 -47.94 -26.02
N HIS A 494 16.39 -46.69 -26.19
CA HIS A 494 16.45 -46.01 -27.48
C HIS A 494 16.71 -44.51 -27.26
N ALA A 495 17.39 -43.87 -28.21
CA ALA A 495 17.59 -42.43 -28.24
C ALA A 495 17.58 -41.90 -29.67
N ASP A 496 16.90 -40.76 -29.85
CA ASP A 496 16.82 -40.11 -31.17
C ASP A 496 16.67 -38.59 -31.01
N TYR A 497 16.87 -37.86 -32.10
CA TYR A 497 16.53 -36.44 -32.17
C TYR A 497 15.08 -36.31 -32.63
N VAL A 498 14.27 -35.68 -31.82
CA VAL A 498 12.85 -35.49 -32.09
C VAL A 498 12.51 -34.00 -32.25
N PRO A 499 11.54 -33.66 -33.12
CA PRO A 499 11.05 -32.29 -33.18
C PRO A 499 10.38 -31.92 -31.86
N THR A 500 10.68 -30.74 -31.33
CA THR A 500 9.91 -30.12 -30.29
C THR A 500 8.52 -29.79 -30.84
N ASN A 501 7.51 -29.52 -30.07
CA ASN A 501 6.09 -29.40 -30.42
C ASN A 501 5.35 -30.72 -30.76
N SER A 502 5.98 -31.86 -30.60
CA SER A 502 5.37 -33.16 -30.88
C SER A 502 5.59 -34.18 -29.74
N GLU A 503 4.66 -34.28 -28.84
CA GLU A 503 4.65 -35.35 -27.81
C GLU A 503 4.64 -36.75 -28.47
N ALA A 504 3.98 -36.89 -29.64
CA ALA A 504 3.91 -38.16 -30.38
C ALA A 504 5.29 -38.67 -30.76
N ALA A 505 6.21 -37.79 -31.18
CA ALA A 505 7.58 -38.17 -31.54
C ALA A 505 8.37 -38.66 -30.30
N ILE A 506 8.14 -38.08 -29.13
CA ILE A 506 8.76 -38.54 -27.89
C ILE A 506 8.20 -39.90 -27.48
N TRP A 507 6.89 -40.11 -27.62
CA TRP A 507 6.26 -41.40 -27.37
C TRP A 507 6.77 -42.50 -28.35
N ASP A 508 7.15 -42.16 -29.56
CA ASP A 508 7.75 -43.13 -30.50
C ASP A 508 9.14 -43.59 -30.03
N VAL A 509 9.97 -42.69 -29.44
CA VAL A 509 11.23 -43.08 -28.79
C VAL A 509 10.98 -44.08 -27.66
N ILE A 510 9.96 -43.84 -26.81
CA ILE A 510 9.58 -44.72 -25.73
C ILE A 510 9.13 -46.08 -26.25
N LYS A 511 8.29 -46.12 -27.30
CA LYS A 511 7.85 -47.36 -27.96
C LYS A 511 9.00 -48.19 -28.51
N MET A 512 10.02 -47.52 -29.11
CA MET A 512 11.20 -48.22 -29.59
C MET A 512 12.01 -48.84 -28.44
N ALA A 513 12.19 -48.12 -27.32
CA ALA A 513 12.84 -48.65 -26.15
C ALA A 513 12.05 -49.83 -25.54
N ASP A 514 10.72 -49.75 -25.48
CA ASP A 514 9.82 -50.82 -24.99
C ASP A 514 9.93 -52.07 -25.89
N ALA A 515 9.95 -51.89 -27.21
CA ALA A 515 10.12 -53.02 -28.16
C ALA A 515 11.46 -53.75 -27.94
N GLU A 516 12.55 -53.05 -27.64
CA GLU A 516 13.84 -53.64 -27.31
C GLU A 516 13.76 -54.38 -25.94
N MET A 517 13.15 -53.81 -24.94
CA MET A 517 12.91 -54.45 -23.62
C MET A 517 12.12 -55.74 -23.79
N TYR A 518 11.07 -55.72 -24.61
CA TYR A 518 10.24 -56.92 -24.85
C TYR A 518 11.03 -58.05 -25.56
N LYS A 519 11.94 -57.74 -26.51
CA LYS A 519 12.84 -58.72 -27.12
C LYS A 519 13.74 -59.36 -26.05
N GLN A 520 14.34 -58.54 -25.18
CA GLN A 520 15.16 -59.05 -24.09
C GLN A 520 14.35 -59.96 -23.13
N LYS A 521 13.14 -59.55 -22.77
CA LYS A 521 12.24 -60.30 -21.87
C LYS A 521 11.93 -61.69 -22.45
N LYS A 522 11.77 -61.84 -23.78
CA LYS A 522 11.59 -63.15 -24.40
C LYS A 522 12.83 -64.02 -24.27
N VAL A 523 14.02 -63.47 -24.51
CA VAL A 523 15.29 -64.19 -24.37
C VAL A 523 15.51 -64.63 -22.95
N ASP A 524 15.27 -63.77 -21.96
CA ASP A 524 15.43 -64.07 -20.56
C ASP A 524 14.45 -65.14 -20.07
N ARG A 525 13.22 -65.17 -20.59
CA ARG A 525 12.26 -66.27 -20.33
C ARG A 525 12.73 -67.60 -20.93
N GLN A 526 13.24 -67.61 -22.14
CA GLN A 526 13.76 -68.85 -22.75
C GLN A 526 14.96 -69.42 -22.01
N LYS A 527 15.89 -68.57 -21.56
CA LYS A 527 17.06 -69.01 -20.75
C LYS A 527 16.62 -69.62 -19.39
N ARG A 528 15.57 -69.08 -18.78
CA ARG A 528 15.04 -69.62 -17.50
C ARG A 528 14.25 -70.91 -17.66
N MET A 529 13.59 -71.11 -18.82
CA MET A 529 12.90 -72.36 -19.14
C MET A 529 13.85 -73.45 -19.64
N GLY A 530 14.97 -73.09 -20.27
CA GLY A 530 15.98 -74.03 -20.80
C GLY A 530 17.09 -74.41 -19.81
N GLY A 531 17.19 -73.75 -18.62
CA GLY A 531 18.18 -74.05 -17.60
C GLY A 531 17.71 -75.05 -16.54
N GLY A 532 16.63 -75.79 -16.76
CA GLY A 532 16.09 -76.83 -15.94
C GLY A 532 16.45 -78.23 -16.52
N ILE A 533 17.74 -78.58 -16.51
CA ILE A 533 18.20 -79.98 -16.54
C ILE A 533 19.31 -80.10 -15.50
#